data_9f534a628b6b481d453f722573ca0ac0
#
_entry.id   9f534a628b6b481d453f722573ca0ac0
#
_cell.length_a   1.000
_cell.length_b   1.000
_cell.length_c   1.000
_cell.angle_alpha   90.00
_cell.angle_beta   90.00
_cell.angle_gamma   90.00
#
_symmetry.space_group_name_H-M   'P 1'
#
loop_
_entity.id
_entity.type
_entity.pdbx_description
1 polymer ?
#
loop_
_entity_poly.entity_id
_entity_poly.type
_entity_poly.pdbx_seq_one_letter_code
_entity_poly.pdbx_strand_id
1 'polypeptide(L)'
;MARILHEHGALAFFDFAAAAPYGRIDVRHDPQSFFDGVYFSPHKFLGGPGAAGILIIHERVYRSDLAPTCGAGGTVDFVSADEQAYSPDIETREKPGTPGILQVIKAALAMQLKEMLGLERIEQRDR
;
A
#
# COMPACT_ATOMS: atom_id res chain seq x y z
N MET A 1 -11.40 14.37 8.19
CA MET A 1 -12.13 13.06 8.10
C MET A 1 -11.50 12.03 9.02
N ALA A 2 -10.21 11.64 8.87
CA ALA A 2 -9.56 10.60 9.69
C ALA A 2 -9.72 10.84 11.19
N ARG A 3 -9.48 12.06 11.70
CA ARG A 3 -9.66 12.40 13.11
C ARG A 3 -11.09 12.09 13.62
N ILE A 4 -12.12 12.44 12.86
CA ILE A 4 -13.51 12.14 13.23
C ILE A 4 -13.76 10.64 13.33
N LEU A 5 -13.21 9.86 12.38
CA LEU A 5 -13.30 8.40 12.44
C LEU A 5 -12.62 7.86 13.71
N HIS A 6 -11.42 8.34 14.03
CA HIS A 6 -10.69 7.92 15.23
C HIS A 6 -11.39 8.31 16.54
N GLU A 7 -11.98 9.51 16.61
CA GLU A 7 -12.79 9.96 17.76
C GLU A 7 -13.98 9.03 18.02
N HIS A 8 -14.48 8.33 17.00
CA HIS A 8 -15.56 7.35 17.11
C HIS A 8 -15.07 5.89 17.11
N GLY A 9 -13.78 5.66 17.32
CA GLY A 9 -13.20 4.31 17.36
C GLY A 9 -13.16 3.58 16.01
N ALA A 10 -13.39 4.28 14.91
CA ALA A 10 -13.35 3.73 13.56
C ALA A 10 -11.96 3.83 12.93
N LEU A 11 -11.71 3.00 11.92
CA LEU A 11 -10.48 3.05 11.12
C LEU A 11 -10.65 3.98 9.90
N ALA A 12 -9.55 4.64 9.54
CA ALA A 12 -9.51 5.60 8.43
C ALA A 12 -8.78 4.98 7.22
N PHE A 13 -9.53 4.36 6.32
CA PHE A 13 -9.03 3.82 5.05
C PHE A 13 -9.48 4.69 3.89
N PHE A 14 -8.54 5.01 3.00
CA PHE A 14 -8.80 5.89 1.86
C PHE A 14 -8.35 5.29 0.53
N ASP A 15 -9.24 5.36 -0.46
CA ASP A 15 -8.94 5.05 -1.85
C ASP A 15 -8.43 6.29 -2.59
N PHE A 16 -7.17 6.23 -3.00
CA PHE A 16 -6.54 7.25 -3.81
C PHE A 16 -6.34 6.84 -5.27
N ALA A 17 -7.03 5.78 -5.72
CA ALA A 17 -6.82 5.24 -7.07
C ALA A 17 -6.97 6.28 -8.18
N ALA A 18 -7.86 7.27 -8.02
CA ALA A 18 -8.04 8.35 -8.99
C ALA A 18 -7.17 9.58 -8.69
N ALA A 19 -6.97 9.91 -7.41
CA ALA A 19 -6.29 11.13 -7.00
C ALA A 19 -4.75 11.00 -6.94
N ALA A 20 -4.23 9.78 -6.69
CA ALA A 20 -2.80 9.56 -6.53
C ALA A 20 -1.91 10.03 -7.70
N PRO A 21 -2.31 9.93 -8.97
CA PRO A 21 -1.51 10.46 -10.08
C PRO A 21 -1.32 11.99 -10.03
N TYR A 22 -2.28 12.72 -9.47
CA TYR A 22 -2.37 14.17 -9.58
C TYR A 22 -2.03 14.92 -8.31
N GLY A 23 -2.33 14.35 -7.14
CA GLY A 23 -2.17 14.97 -5.85
C GLY A 23 -1.07 14.35 -4.98
N ARG A 24 -0.78 15.01 -3.87
CA ARG A 24 0.07 14.49 -2.80
C ARG A 24 -0.77 13.64 -1.84
N ILE A 25 -0.24 12.50 -1.43
CA ILE A 25 -0.80 11.68 -0.36
C ILE A 25 0.08 11.90 0.87
N ASP A 26 -0.50 12.44 1.94
CA ASP A 26 0.15 12.58 3.24
C ASP A 26 -0.55 11.66 4.24
N VAL A 27 0.07 10.50 4.48
CA VAL A 27 -0.50 9.44 5.34
C VAL A 27 -0.36 9.76 6.82
N ARG A 28 0.49 10.74 7.19
CA ARG A 28 0.82 11.07 8.58
C ARG A 28 0.75 12.58 8.83
N HIS A 29 -0.35 13.20 8.44
CA HIS A 29 -0.54 14.64 8.53
C HIS A 29 -0.35 15.18 9.96
N ASP A 30 -0.94 14.52 10.95
CA ASP A 30 -0.73 14.78 12.38
C ASP A 30 -1.03 13.51 13.21
N PRO A 31 -0.65 13.48 14.52
CA PRO A 31 -0.85 12.30 15.37
C PRO A 31 -2.30 11.84 15.56
N GLN A 32 -3.28 12.67 15.22
CA GLN A 32 -4.71 12.37 15.41
C GLN A 32 -5.43 12.13 14.09
N SER A 33 -4.85 12.54 12.95
CA SER A 33 -5.47 12.43 11.63
C SER A 33 -4.64 11.63 10.62
N PHE A 34 -3.80 10.71 11.10
CA PHE A 34 -3.10 9.75 10.24
C PHE A 34 -4.09 8.80 9.57
N PHE A 35 -3.65 8.15 8.49
CA PHE A 35 -4.44 7.13 7.81
C PHE A 35 -4.08 5.73 8.32
N ASP A 36 -5.09 4.91 8.58
CA ASP A 36 -4.90 3.50 8.92
C ASP A 36 -4.57 2.66 7.68
N GLY A 37 -5.07 3.06 6.55
CA GLY A 37 -4.74 2.45 5.29
C GLY A 37 -4.99 3.37 4.10
N VAL A 38 -4.15 3.21 3.10
CA VAL A 38 -4.28 3.87 1.80
C VAL A 38 -4.02 2.86 0.71
N TYR A 39 -4.79 2.91 -0.35
CA TYR A 39 -4.51 2.10 -1.54
C TYR A 39 -4.69 2.94 -2.81
N PHE A 40 -3.87 2.64 -3.80
CA PHE A 40 -3.89 3.33 -5.07
C PHE A 40 -3.32 2.48 -6.21
N SER A 41 -3.54 2.96 -7.41
CA SER A 41 -3.28 2.23 -8.65
C SER A 41 -2.20 2.90 -9.48
N PRO A 42 -0.91 2.53 -9.35
CA PRO A 42 0.16 3.11 -10.15
C PRO A 42 -0.02 2.96 -11.66
N HIS A 43 -0.86 2.02 -12.14
CA HIS A 43 -1.17 1.89 -13.56
C HIS A 43 -1.89 3.11 -14.15
N LYS A 44 -2.44 4.00 -13.30
CA LYS A 44 -3.06 5.28 -13.70
C LYS A 44 -2.05 6.42 -13.79
N PHE A 45 -0.82 6.23 -13.32
CA PHE A 45 0.26 7.22 -13.44
C PHE A 45 0.82 7.22 -14.86
N LEU A 46 1.42 8.31 -15.27
CA LEU A 46 2.18 8.37 -16.52
C LEU A 46 3.30 7.32 -16.51
N GLY A 47 3.35 6.50 -17.55
CA GLY A 47 4.28 5.37 -17.63
C GLY A 47 3.88 4.13 -16.80
N GLY A 48 2.76 4.19 -16.08
CA GLY A 48 2.32 3.16 -15.14
C GLY A 48 1.51 1.96 -15.68
N PRO A 49 0.92 1.95 -16.90
CA PRO A 49 0.12 0.81 -17.33
C PRO A 49 0.82 -0.53 -17.15
N GLY A 50 0.15 -1.48 -16.50
CA GLY A 50 0.71 -2.79 -16.13
C GLY A 50 1.53 -2.80 -14.82
N ALA A 51 1.59 -1.69 -14.08
CA ALA A 51 2.21 -1.65 -12.76
C ALA A 51 1.36 -2.35 -11.69
N ALA A 52 2.00 -2.84 -10.63
CA ALA A 52 1.33 -3.40 -9.47
C ALA A 52 0.52 -2.32 -8.71
N GLY A 53 -0.59 -2.73 -8.09
CA GLY A 53 -1.30 -1.92 -7.11
C GLY A 53 -0.50 -1.76 -5.83
N ILE A 54 -0.78 -0.71 -5.06
CA ILE A 54 -0.11 -0.44 -3.79
C ILE A 54 -1.15 -0.34 -2.68
N LEU A 55 -0.89 -1.05 -1.59
CA LEU A 55 -1.54 -0.93 -0.30
C LEU A 55 -0.50 -0.53 0.74
N ILE A 56 -0.77 0.53 1.47
CA ILE A 56 -0.01 0.95 2.65
C ILE A 56 -0.97 0.88 3.83
N ILE A 57 -0.60 0.15 4.88
CA ILE A 57 -1.39 0.05 6.11
C ILE A 57 -0.56 0.43 7.32
N HIS A 58 -1.21 0.98 8.34
CA HIS A 58 -0.58 1.21 9.63
C HIS A 58 -0.50 -0.12 10.39
N GLU A 59 0.65 -0.44 10.96
CA GLU A 59 0.92 -1.70 11.67
C GLU A 59 -0.14 -2.02 12.74
N ARG A 60 -0.71 -1.02 13.41
CA ARG A 60 -1.74 -1.20 14.45
C ARG A 60 -3.00 -1.95 13.99
N VAL A 61 -3.28 -1.98 12.69
CA VAL A 61 -4.47 -2.67 12.14
C VAL A 61 -4.16 -4.07 11.68
N TYR A 62 -2.88 -4.46 11.67
CA TYR A 62 -2.48 -5.78 11.27
C TYR A 62 -2.63 -6.80 12.41
N ARG A 63 -3.24 -7.93 12.12
CA ARG A 63 -3.50 -9.03 13.06
C ARG A 63 -2.46 -10.13 12.88
N SER A 64 -1.28 -9.95 13.50
CA SER A 64 -0.18 -10.94 13.44
C SER A 64 -0.52 -12.26 14.17
N ASP A 65 -1.53 -12.25 15.02
CA ASP A 65 -2.07 -13.43 15.71
C ASP A 65 -2.92 -14.34 14.81
N LEU A 66 -3.33 -13.87 13.64
CA LEU A 66 -4.06 -14.65 12.64
C LEU A 66 -3.11 -15.17 11.55
N ALA A 67 -3.45 -16.29 10.95
CA ALA A 67 -2.79 -16.75 9.73
C ALA A 67 -3.02 -15.74 8.59
N PRO A 68 -2.07 -15.60 7.64
CA PRO A 68 -2.31 -14.81 6.44
C PRO A 68 -3.49 -15.37 5.64
N THR A 69 -4.22 -14.52 4.95
CA THR A 69 -5.39 -14.91 4.17
C THR A 69 -5.06 -15.94 3.08
N CYS A 70 -3.85 -15.88 2.55
CA CYS A 70 -3.34 -16.80 1.54
C CYS A 70 -1.95 -17.29 1.94
N GLY A 71 -1.87 -18.52 2.45
CA GLY A 71 -0.59 -19.19 2.69
C GLY A 71 -0.01 -19.76 1.40
N ALA A 72 1.25 -19.47 1.10
CA ALA A 72 1.97 -20.01 -0.04
C ALA A 72 3.48 -19.91 0.16
N GLY A 73 4.26 -20.36 -0.82
CA GLY A 73 5.72 -20.24 -0.79
C GLY A 73 6.15 -18.79 -0.56
N GLY A 74 7.11 -18.59 0.35
CA GLY A 74 7.63 -17.30 0.77
C GLY A 74 6.92 -16.68 1.98
N THR A 75 5.72 -17.14 2.36
CA THR A 75 4.99 -16.60 3.52
C THR A 75 5.33 -17.30 4.83
N VAL A 76 6.00 -18.43 4.76
CA VAL A 76 6.37 -19.29 5.89
C VAL A 76 7.89 -19.40 6.02
N ASP A 77 8.38 -19.42 7.26
CA ASP A 77 9.76 -19.76 7.58
C ASP A 77 9.92 -21.26 7.76
N PHE A 78 8.86 -21.93 8.19
CA PHE A 78 8.85 -23.37 8.42
C PHE A 78 7.44 -23.96 8.19
N VAL A 79 7.41 -25.17 7.63
CA VAL A 79 6.19 -25.97 7.49
C VAL A 79 6.53 -27.45 7.65
N SER A 80 5.69 -28.17 8.39
CA SER A 80 5.70 -29.62 8.51
C SER A 80 4.31 -30.19 8.23
N ALA A 81 4.11 -31.48 8.48
CA ALA A 81 2.79 -32.09 8.37
C ALA A 81 1.78 -31.56 9.41
N ASP A 82 2.27 -31.17 10.58
CA ASP A 82 1.44 -30.82 11.73
C ASP A 82 1.58 -29.35 12.18
N GLU A 83 2.65 -28.66 11.78
CA GLU A 83 2.99 -27.33 12.24
C GLU A 83 3.43 -26.41 11.12
N GLN A 84 3.21 -25.13 11.32
CA GLN A 84 3.68 -24.08 10.41
C GLN A 84 4.06 -22.82 11.21
N ALA A 85 5.14 -22.16 10.79
CA ALA A 85 5.56 -20.87 11.29
C ALA A 85 5.60 -19.86 10.14
N TYR A 86 4.81 -18.80 10.26
CA TYR A 86 4.81 -17.72 9.28
C TYR A 86 5.94 -16.74 9.53
N SER A 87 6.39 -16.10 8.46
CA SER A 87 7.38 -15.03 8.57
C SER A 87 6.92 -13.94 9.55
N PRO A 88 7.80 -13.43 10.42
CA PRO A 88 7.51 -12.30 11.31
C PRO A 88 7.42 -10.98 10.56
N ASP A 89 8.02 -10.89 9.38
CA ASP A 89 7.93 -9.72 8.51
C ASP A 89 6.56 -9.67 7.81
N ILE A 90 5.78 -8.63 8.12
CA ILE A 90 4.41 -8.48 7.64
C ILE A 90 4.34 -8.48 6.11
N GLU A 91 5.27 -7.77 5.46
CA GLU A 91 5.25 -7.68 3.99
C GLU A 91 5.55 -9.01 3.32
N THR A 92 6.48 -9.78 3.85
CA THR A 92 6.81 -11.13 3.39
C THR A 92 5.65 -12.08 3.63
N ARG A 93 5.09 -12.02 4.84
CA ARG A 93 3.96 -12.86 5.28
C ARG A 93 2.71 -12.70 4.40
N GLU A 94 2.45 -11.50 3.89
CA GLU A 94 1.29 -11.19 3.05
C GLU A 94 1.58 -11.23 1.54
N LYS A 95 2.77 -11.70 1.14
CA LYS A 95 3.13 -11.88 -0.27
C LYS A 95 3.20 -13.37 -0.65
N PRO A 96 2.07 -14.01 -0.96
CA PRO A 96 2.07 -15.41 -1.38
C PRO A 96 2.67 -15.60 -2.78
N GLY A 97 3.70 -16.45 -2.86
CA GLY A 97 4.38 -16.78 -4.11
C GLY A 97 5.32 -15.70 -4.63
N THR A 98 5.86 -15.93 -5.82
CA THR A 98 6.80 -14.99 -6.46
C THR A 98 6.07 -13.70 -6.86
N PRO A 99 6.49 -12.54 -6.36
CA PRO A 99 5.87 -11.26 -6.73
C PRO A 99 6.11 -10.94 -8.20
N GLY A 100 5.22 -10.14 -8.77
CA GLY A 100 5.39 -9.59 -10.12
C GLY A 100 6.50 -8.54 -10.13
N ILE A 101 7.76 -8.97 -10.22
CA ILE A 101 8.96 -8.12 -10.06
C ILE A 101 8.92 -6.94 -11.02
N LEU A 102 8.64 -7.18 -12.30
CA LEU A 102 8.59 -6.12 -13.30
C LEU A 102 7.46 -5.13 -13.04
N GLN A 103 6.31 -5.60 -12.55
CA GLN A 103 5.17 -4.76 -12.20
C GLN A 103 5.48 -3.84 -11.01
N VAL A 104 6.23 -4.35 -10.02
CA VAL A 104 6.68 -3.57 -8.85
C VAL A 104 7.71 -2.52 -9.27
N ILE A 105 8.72 -2.90 -10.06
CA ILE A 105 9.70 -1.95 -10.61
C ILE A 105 8.99 -0.85 -11.42
N LYS A 106 8.02 -1.23 -12.24
CA LYS A 106 7.25 -0.27 -13.05
C LYS A 106 6.45 0.70 -12.18
N ALA A 107 5.86 0.23 -11.07
CA ALA A 107 5.19 1.10 -10.12
C ALA A 107 6.15 2.14 -9.53
N ALA A 108 7.34 1.70 -9.10
CA ALA A 108 8.37 2.59 -8.56
C ALA A 108 8.83 3.64 -9.60
N LEU A 109 9.09 3.22 -10.84
CA LEU A 109 9.50 4.13 -11.92
C LEU A 109 8.39 5.15 -12.26
N ALA A 110 7.12 4.75 -12.28
CA ALA A 110 6.01 5.65 -12.53
C ALA A 110 5.86 6.71 -11.40
N MET A 111 6.10 6.33 -10.16
CA MET A 111 6.12 7.27 -9.03
C MET A 111 7.32 8.23 -9.12
N GLN A 112 8.51 7.73 -9.44
CA GLN A 112 9.69 8.57 -9.68
C GLN A 112 9.46 9.57 -10.82
N LEU A 113 8.83 9.14 -11.91
CA LEU A 113 8.50 10.02 -13.03
C LEU A 113 7.55 11.14 -12.58
N LYS A 114 6.55 10.84 -11.75
CA LYS A 114 5.67 11.85 -11.15
C LYS A 114 6.46 12.88 -10.33
N GLU A 115 7.40 12.43 -9.49
CA GLU A 115 8.26 13.31 -8.71
C GLU A 115 9.14 14.20 -9.60
N MET A 116 9.74 13.63 -10.65
CA MET A 116 10.56 14.38 -11.61
C MET A 116 9.77 15.44 -12.38
N LEU A 117 8.51 15.17 -12.72
CA LEU A 117 7.63 16.13 -13.37
C LEU A 117 7.24 17.29 -12.44
N GLY A 118 7.18 17.01 -11.14
CA GLY A 118 6.81 17.96 -10.10
C GLY A 118 5.30 18.12 -9.95
N LEU A 119 4.84 17.97 -8.72
CA LEU A 119 3.41 18.03 -8.37
C LEU A 119 2.74 19.32 -8.79
N GLU A 120 3.41 20.46 -8.58
CA GLU A 120 2.87 21.78 -8.94
C GLU A 120 2.52 21.90 -10.43
N ARG A 121 3.36 21.34 -11.31
CA ARG A 121 3.11 21.31 -12.75
C ARG A 121 1.93 20.42 -13.13
N ILE A 122 1.79 19.30 -12.41
CA ILE A 122 0.69 18.35 -12.63
C ILE A 122 -0.63 19.02 -12.21
N GLU A 123 -0.68 19.61 -11.02
CA GLU A 123 -1.85 20.30 -10.49
C GLU A 123 -2.30 21.50 -11.35
N GLN A 124 -1.34 22.25 -11.92
CA GLN A 124 -1.64 23.37 -12.83
C GLN A 124 -2.31 22.90 -14.13
N ARG A 125 -2.05 21.68 -14.58
CA ARG A 125 -2.65 21.13 -15.80
C ARG A 125 -3.97 20.41 -15.57
N ASP A 126 -4.25 20.01 -14.35
CA ASP A 126 -5.48 19.30 -13.97
C ASP A 126 -6.64 20.27 -13.68
N ARG A 127 -6.36 21.56 -13.57
CA ARG A 127 -7.34 22.66 -13.42
C ARG A 127 -7.82 23.17 -14.77
#